data_a513da1fb0c4b11b1e3d63fe43cad385
#
_entry.id   a513da1fb0c4b11b1e3d63fe43cad385
#
_cell.length_a   1.000
_cell.length_b   1.000
_cell.length_c   1.000
_cell.angle_alpha   90.00
_cell.angle_beta   90.00
_cell.angle_gamma   90.00
#
_symmetry.space_group_name_H-M   'P 1'
#
loop_
_entity.id
_entity.type
_entity.pdbx_description
1 polymer ?
#
loop_
_entity_poly.entity_id
_entity_poly.type
_entity_poly.pdbx_seq_one_letter_code
_entity_poly.pdbx_strand_id
1 'polypeptide(L)'
;EDLGLLDFALSAASYRESLSYYCRPEFLDEKKAGCRIDVEELYHPLLTHPVANSLYAEGGILLTGSNASGKSTFMKNMAVNAILAQALNTSLSKRYRGVVCRIMTSMALRDNLAQGESYFVVEVKSLKRILEASREKTPLLCVIDEVLRGTNTTERIAASENVLAALRRANVLCLAATHDTELTYLLEDLYTNYHFEEQITAQSISFPYRLEQGPARGKNAIALLGNMGIDEKIVKQAERRAAEFEATGSWEKNKFLR
;
A
#
# COMPACT_ATOMS: atom_id res chain seq x y z
N GLU A 1 -39.63 -4.20 -1.18
CA GLU A 1 -38.58 -3.49 -1.98
C GLU A 1 -38.48 -2.02 -1.53
N ASP A 2 -39.58 -1.27 -1.52
CA ASP A 2 -39.61 0.18 -1.19
C ASP A 2 -39.14 0.49 0.25
N LEU A 3 -39.54 -0.34 1.23
CA LEU A 3 -39.07 -0.20 2.62
C LEU A 3 -37.55 -0.41 2.76
N GLY A 4 -36.98 -1.37 2.01
CA GLY A 4 -35.54 -1.60 2.02
C GLY A 4 -34.75 -0.45 1.38
N LEU A 5 -35.30 0.15 0.32
CA LEU A 5 -34.71 1.33 -0.31
C LEU A 5 -34.75 2.55 0.61
N LEU A 6 -35.87 2.73 1.31
CA LEU A 6 -36.01 3.82 2.30
C LEU A 6 -35.01 3.65 3.47
N ASP A 7 -34.93 2.43 4.02
CA ASP A 7 -34.00 2.10 5.10
C ASP A 7 -32.54 2.33 4.67
N PHE A 8 -32.19 1.89 3.47
CA PHE A 8 -30.86 2.16 2.89
C PHE A 8 -30.58 3.66 2.74
N ALA A 9 -31.54 4.42 2.23
CA ALA A 9 -31.40 5.86 2.04
C ALA A 9 -31.22 6.60 3.38
N LEU A 10 -32.00 6.23 4.40
CA LEU A 10 -31.88 6.78 5.75
C LEU A 10 -30.55 6.43 6.40
N SER A 11 -30.11 5.17 6.28
CA SER A 11 -28.82 4.71 6.79
C SER A 11 -27.64 5.42 6.13
N ALA A 12 -27.68 5.59 4.81
CA ALA A 12 -26.66 6.34 4.06
C ALA A 12 -26.62 7.82 4.43
N ALA A 13 -27.80 8.45 4.65
CA ALA A 13 -27.89 9.83 5.09
C ALA A 13 -27.31 9.99 6.49
N SER A 14 -27.72 9.14 7.44
CA SER A 14 -27.21 9.13 8.82
C SER A 14 -25.70 8.91 8.86
N TYR A 15 -25.18 8.00 8.04
CA TYR A 15 -23.73 7.80 7.92
C TYR A 15 -23.01 9.07 7.46
N ARG A 16 -23.53 9.75 6.42
CA ARG A 16 -22.95 11.01 5.93
C ARG A 16 -22.93 12.11 6.98
N GLU A 17 -24.00 12.25 7.77
CA GLU A 17 -24.08 13.22 8.87
C GLU A 17 -23.06 12.94 9.98
N SER A 18 -22.63 11.70 10.15
CA SER A 18 -21.59 11.32 11.12
C SER A 18 -20.15 11.62 10.65
N LEU A 19 -19.95 11.96 9.38
CA LEU A 19 -18.64 12.21 8.80
C LEU A 19 -18.18 13.65 8.99
N SER A 20 -16.88 13.86 9.22
CA SER A 20 -16.29 15.21 9.30
C SER A 20 -16.46 15.98 7.99
N TYR A 21 -16.27 15.30 6.88
CA TYR A 21 -16.59 15.76 5.52
C TYR A 21 -16.66 14.57 4.58
N TYR A 22 -17.34 14.75 3.45
CA TYR A 22 -17.41 13.80 2.35
C TYR A 22 -17.70 14.53 1.04
N CYS A 23 -17.49 13.85 -0.07
CA CYS A 23 -17.96 14.32 -1.37
C CYS A 23 -18.81 13.25 -2.08
N ARG A 24 -19.58 13.68 -3.07
CA ARG A 24 -20.19 12.79 -4.06
C ARG A 24 -19.16 12.55 -5.16
N PRO A 25 -18.81 11.29 -5.47
CA PRO A 25 -17.82 10.99 -6.49
C PRO A 25 -18.30 11.40 -7.89
N GLU A 26 -17.35 11.88 -8.70
CA GLU A 26 -17.52 12.07 -10.13
C GLU A 26 -16.99 10.83 -10.86
N PHE A 27 -17.88 10.06 -11.49
CA PHE A 27 -17.48 8.89 -12.28
C PHE A 27 -17.17 9.29 -13.71
N LEU A 28 -16.02 8.85 -14.18
CA LEU A 28 -15.49 9.09 -15.51
C LEU A 28 -15.90 7.96 -16.47
N ASP A 29 -15.96 8.27 -17.77
CA ASP A 29 -16.13 7.27 -18.82
C ASP A 29 -14.88 6.38 -18.92
N GLU A 30 -15.02 5.10 -18.57
CA GLU A 30 -13.93 4.13 -18.55
C GLU A 30 -13.22 3.96 -19.90
N LYS A 31 -13.96 4.11 -21.01
CA LYS A 31 -13.40 3.97 -22.36
C LYS A 31 -12.42 5.08 -22.72
N LYS A 32 -12.58 6.25 -22.10
CA LYS A 32 -11.74 7.43 -22.34
C LYS A 32 -10.66 7.61 -21.28
N ALA A 33 -10.95 7.18 -20.07
CA ALA A 33 -10.12 7.52 -18.92
C ALA A 33 -9.14 6.43 -18.50
N GLY A 34 -9.31 5.18 -19.00
CA GLY A 34 -8.61 4.02 -18.42
C GLY A 34 -8.99 3.82 -16.95
N CYS A 35 -8.25 2.99 -16.21
CA CYS A 35 -8.46 2.86 -14.78
C CYS A 35 -7.64 3.89 -14.03
N ARG A 36 -8.31 4.92 -13.46
CA ARG A 36 -7.68 5.97 -12.66
C ARG A 36 -8.58 6.45 -11.53
N ILE A 37 -7.96 6.96 -10.48
CA ILE A 37 -8.62 7.57 -9.32
C ILE A 37 -7.84 8.82 -8.93
N ASP A 38 -8.53 9.95 -8.81
CA ASP A 38 -8.01 11.24 -8.38
C ASP A 38 -8.75 11.66 -7.10
N VAL A 39 -8.04 11.83 -6.00
CA VAL A 39 -8.60 12.13 -4.69
C VAL A 39 -7.87 13.29 -4.01
N GLU A 40 -8.64 14.15 -3.35
CA GLU A 40 -8.13 15.23 -2.51
C GLU A 40 -8.54 15.01 -1.06
N GLU A 41 -7.56 15.07 -0.16
CA GLU A 41 -7.75 14.93 1.29
C GLU A 41 -8.58 13.69 1.66
N LEU A 42 -8.18 12.53 1.11
CA LEU A 42 -8.80 11.23 1.40
C LEU A 42 -8.42 10.77 2.81
N TYR A 43 -9.42 10.40 3.64
CA TYR A 43 -9.18 9.90 4.99
C TYR A 43 -9.86 8.56 5.27
N HIS A 44 -9.33 7.82 6.24
CA HIS A 44 -9.80 6.47 6.58
C HIS A 44 -10.96 6.52 7.58
N PRO A 45 -12.12 5.87 7.30
CA PRO A 45 -13.34 5.97 8.12
C PRO A 45 -13.20 5.45 9.56
N LEU A 46 -12.27 4.52 9.80
CA LEU A 46 -12.13 3.86 11.10
C LEU A 46 -11.03 4.46 11.99
N LEU A 47 -10.40 5.56 11.57
CA LEU A 47 -9.39 6.25 12.38
C LEU A 47 -10.01 7.45 13.10
N THR A 48 -9.73 7.58 14.39
CA THR A 48 -10.24 8.70 15.22
C THR A 48 -9.61 10.03 14.80
N HIS A 49 -8.32 10.02 14.44
CA HIS A 49 -7.57 11.21 13.98
C HIS A 49 -6.83 10.88 12.69
N PRO A 50 -7.56 10.75 11.56
CA PRO A 50 -6.95 10.38 10.31
C PRO A 50 -6.13 11.53 9.74
N VAL A 51 -4.95 11.22 9.19
CA VAL A 51 -4.20 12.14 8.35
C VAL A 51 -4.72 11.96 6.92
N ALA A 52 -5.26 13.03 6.37
CA ALA A 52 -5.78 13.03 5.01
C ALA A 52 -4.63 13.14 3.99
N ASN A 53 -4.75 12.38 2.89
CA ASN A 53 -3.77 12.38 1.81
C ASN A 53 -4.46 12.60 0.46
N SER A 54 -3.74 13.24 -0.47
CA SER A 54 -4.20 13.47 -1.84
C SER A 54 -3.36 12.64 -2.80
N LEU A 55 -4.00 12.07 -3.83
CA LEU A 55 -3.30 11.27 -4.83
C LEU A 55 -4.03 11.33 -6.18
N TYR A 56 -3.28 11.62 -7.23
CA TYR A 56 -3.68 11.29 -8.59
C TYR A 56 -3.06 9.93 -8.94
N ALA A 57 -3.90 8.89 -9.02
CA ALA A 57 -3.48 7.52 -9.25
C ALA A 57 -3.91 7.05 -10.64
N GLU A 58 -2.93 6.75 -11.49
CA GLU A 58 -3.11 6.18 -12.83
C GLU A 58 -2.04 5.12 -13.08
N GLY A 59 -2.46 3.96 -13.58
CA GLY A 59 -1.54 2.86 -13.89
C GLY A 59 -0.92 2.20 -12.68
N GLY A 60 0.39 2.35 -12.45
CA GLY A 60 1.11 1.74 -11.34
C GLY A 60 1.57 2.76 -10.31
N ILE A 61 1.29 2.50 -9.04
CA ILE A 61 1.79 3.25 -7.89
C ILE A 61 2.58 2.28 -7.00
N LEU A 62 3.83 2.60 -6.72
CA LEU A 62 4.69 1.82 -5.82
C LEU A 62 4.95 2.60 -4.54
N LEU A 63 4.56 2.00 -3.41
CA LEU A 63 4.65 2.60 -2.08
C LEU A 63 5.82 1.99 -1.30
N THR A 64 6.71 2.84 -0.80
CA THR A 64 7.83 2.44 0.06
C THR A 64 7.76 3.11 1.43
N GLY A 65 8.60 2.67 2.37
CA GLY A 65 8.67 3.18 3.74
C GLY A 65 8.68 2.04 4.77
N SER A 66 8.88 2.37 6.04
CA SER A 66 8.94 1.40 7.14
C SER A 66 7.58 0.76 7.47
N ASN A 67 7.58 -0.29 8.31
CA ASN A 67 6.37 -1.05 8.64
C ASN A 67 5.29 -0.24 9.38
N ALA A 68 5.63 0.76 10.16
CA ALA A 68 4.66 1.57 10.90
C ALA A 68 4.28 2.87 10.18
N SER A 69 4.83 3.14 9.00
CA SER A 69 4.72 4.43 8.30
C SER A 69 3.32 4.77 7.75
N GLY A 70 2.43 3.77 7.62
CA GLY A 70 1.05 3.99 7.16
C GLY A 70 0.72 3.47 5.77
N LYS A 71 1.66 2.83 5.03
CA LYS A 71 1.43 2.26 3.68
C LYS A 71 0.16 1.43 3.58
N SER A 72 0.07 0.36 4.38
CA SER A 72 -1.07 -0.58 4.36
C SER A 72 -2.38 0.12 4.71
N THR A 73 -2.34 1.08 5.64
CA THR A 73 -3.52 1.88 6.02
C THR A 73 -3.98 2.76 4.86
N PHE A 74 -3.07 3.43 4.17
CA PHE A 74 -3.39 4.25 3.02
C PHE A 74 -3.97 3.43 1.86
N MET A 75 -3.38 2.27 1.56
CA MET A 75 -3.87 1.37 0.51
C MET A 75 -5.27 0.85 0.82
N LYS A 76 -5.53 0.46 2.09
CA LYS A 76 -6.88 0.10 2.55
C LYS A 76 -7.85 1.27 2.41
N ASN A 77 -7.40 2.48 2.75
CA ASN A 77 -8.19 3.69 2.62
C ASN A 77 -8.63 3.93 1.17
N MET A 78 -7.71 3.78 0.20
CA MET A 78 -8.03 3.87 -1.23
C MET A 78 -9.08 2.84 -1.65
N ALA A 79 -8.91 1.56 -1.26
CA ALA A 79 -9.85 0.48 -1.60
C ALA A 79 -11.23 0.70 -0.96
N VAL A 80 -11.28 1.05 0.34
CA VAL A 80 -12.53 1.29 1.06
C VAL A 80 -13.29 2.48 0.47
N ASN A 81 -12.61 3.58 0.18
CA ASN A 81 -13.26 4.73 -0.43
C ASN A 81 -13.74 4.47 -1.85
N ALA A 82 -13.02 3.66 -2.64
CA ALA A 82 -13.50 3.22 -3.96
C ALA A 82 -14.78 2.36 -3.84
N ILE A 83 -14.90 1.51 -2.81
CA ILE A 83 -16.11 0.75 -2.51
C ILE A 83 -17.25 1.70 -2.10
N LEU A 84 -17.01 2.61 -1.15
CA LEU A 84 -18.01 3.56 -0.67
C LEU A 84 -18.49 4.50 -1.79
N ALA A 85 -17.58 4.94 -2.66
CA ALA A 85 -17.89 5.74 -3.82
C ALA A 85 -18.88 5.03 -4.74
N GLN A 86 -18.64 3.76 -5.06
CA GLN A 86 -19.45 2.96 -5.97
C GLN A 86 -20.76 2.47 -5.32
N ALA A 87 -20.73 2.08 -4.04
CA ALA A 87 -21.89 1.49 -3.37
C ALA A 87 -22.82 2.55 -2.76
N LEU A 88 -22.26 3.61 -2.17
CA LEU A 88 -23.00 4.62 -1.42
C LEU A 88 -22.97 6.01 -2.07
N ASN A 89 -22.39 6.15 -3.26
CA ASN A 89 -22.15 7.46 -3.90
C ASN A 89 -21.53 8.48 -2.89
N THR A 90 -20.55 8.02 -2.12
CA THR A 90 -19.93 8.76 -1.02
C THR A 90 -18.45 8.43 -0.94
N SER A 91 -17.58 9.44 -0.93
CA SER A 91 -16.16 9.28 -0.63
C SER A 91 -15.78 10.19 0.52
N LEU A 92 -14.96 9.65 1.44
CA LEU A 92 -14.45 10.39 2.58
C LEU A 92 -13.22 11.22 2.13
N SER A 93 -13.49 12.19 1.29
CA SER A 93 -12.50 13.08 0.66
C SER A 93 -13.17 14.41 0.31
N LYS A 94 -12.36 15.45 0.04
CA LYS A 94 -12.89 16.72 -0.49
C LYS A 94 -13.27 16.60 -1.97
N ARG A 95 -12.57 15.75 -2.72
CA ARG A 95 -12.87 15.44 -4.11
C ARG A 95 -12.53 13.99 -4.41
N TYR A 96 -13.37 13.35 -5.19
CA TYR A 96 -13.13 12.02 -5.76
C TYR A 96 -13.56 12.02 -7.23
N ARG A 97 -12.63 11.71 -8.13
CA ARG A 97 -12.89 11.48 -9.56
C ARG A 97 -12.28 10.16 -9.96
N GLY A 98 -13.02 9.29 -10.57
CA GLY A 98 -12.50 7.98 -10.95
C GLY A 98 -13.45 7.19 -11.82
N VAL A 99 -13.04 6.00 -12.24
CA VAL A 99 -13.90 5.08 -12.99
C VAL A 99 -14.57 4.09 -12.04
N VAL A 100 -15.69 3.54 -12.43
CA VAL A 100 -16.24 2.35 -11.77
C VAL A 100 -15.36 1.17 -12.09
N CYS A 101 -14.85 0.49 -11.06
CA CYS A 101 -13.86 -0.57 -11.22
C CYS A 101 -14.13 -1.76 -10.27
N ARG A 102 -13.69 -2.93 -10.69
CA ARG A 102 -13.58 -4.10 -9.82
C ARG A 102 -12.41 -3.88 -8.85
N ILE A 103 -12.59 -4.22 -7.58
CA ILE A 103 -11.55 -4.04 -6.55
C ILE A 103 -11.08 -5.42 -6.12
N MET A 104 -9.77 -5.66 -6.18
CA MET A 104 -9.14 -6.89 -5.72
C MET A 104 -7.92 -6.56 -4.86
N THR A 105 -7.73 -7.35 -3.81
CA THR A 105 -6.63 -7.12 -2.86
C THR A 105 -5.83 -8.39 -2.61
N SER A 106 -4.52 -8.24 -2.41
CA SER A 106 -3.61 -9.22 -1.83
C SER A 106 -2.96 -8.58 -0.62
N MET A 107 -3.68 -8.60 0.52
CA MET A 107 -3.31 -7.91 1.76
C MET A 107 -3.66 -8.76 2.97
N ALA A 108 -2.86 -8.65 4.04
CA ALA A 108 -3.13 -9.27 5.34
C ALA A 108 -3.48 -10.77 5.23
N LEU A 109 -2.84 -11.47 4.31
CA LEU A 109 -3.03 -12.90 4.10
C LEU A 109 -2.57 -13.67 5.35
N ARG A 110 -3.16 -14.84 5.56
CA ARG A 110 -2.86 -15.75 6.67
C ARG A 110 -2.74 -17.17 6.14
N ASP A 111 -2.05 -18.03 6.88
CA ASP A 111 -2.06 -19.46 6.61
C ASP A 111 -3.49 -20.00 6.57
N ASN A 112 -3.78 -20.82 5.58
CA ASN A 112 -5.04 -21.53 5.49
C ASN A 112 -4.90 -22.93 6.10
N LEU A 113 -4.98 -22.99 7.43
CA LEU A 113 -4.83 -24.22 8.18
C LEU A 113 -5.85 -25.30 7.79
N ALA A 114 -7.05 -24.89 7.38
CA ALA A 114 -8.10 -25.82 6.98
C ALA A 114 -7.76 -26.58 5.67
N GLN A 115 -6.95 -25.98 4.80
CA GLN A 115 -6.51 -26.58 3.53
C GLN A 115 -5.03 -26.98 3.56
N GLY A 116 -4.33 -26.82 4.69
CA GLY A 116 -2.90 -27.11 4.81
C GLY A 116 -2.01 -26.21 3.93
N GLU A 117 -2.49 -25.02 3.59
CA GLU A 117 -1.77 -24.10 2.72
C GLU A 117 -0.97 -23.09 3.53
N SER A 118 0.32 -22.97 3.21
CA SER A 118 1.17 -21.92 3.77
C SER A 118 0.78 -20.54 3.26
N TYR A 119 1.11 -19.51 4.03
CA TYR A 119 0.97 -18.11 3.66
C TYR A 119 1.43 -17.82 2.21
N PHE A 120 2.61 -18.34 1.82
CA PHE A 120 3.17 -18.13 0.49
C PHE A 120 2.28 -18.69 -0.63
N VAL A 121 1.72 -19.90 -0.45
CA VAL A 121 0.81 -20.50 -1.44
C VAL A 121 -0.48 -19.67 -1.58
N VAL A 122 -1.02 -19.19 -0.46
CA VAL A 122 -2.21 -18.31 -0.46
C VAL A 122 -1.93 -17.00 -1.18
N GLU A 123 -0.73 -16.43 -0.98
CA GLU A 123 -0.29 -15.21 -1.67
C GLU A 123 -0.18 -15.43 -3.18
N VAL A 124 0.49 -16.49 -3.63
CA VAL A 124 0.62 -16.82 -5.06
C VAL A 124 -0.76 -17.03 -5.71
N LYS A 125 -1.70 -17.70 -5.04
CA LYS A 125 -3.07 -17.86 -5.51
C LYS A 125 -3.80 -16.52 -5.64
N SER A 126 -3.59 -15.61 -4.69
CA SER A 126 -4.17 -14.27 -4.73
C SER A 126 -3.64 -13.46 -5.92
N LEU A 127 -2.32 -13.47 -6.13
CA LEU A 127 -1.68 -12.81 -7.27
C LEU A 127 -2.15 -13.40 -8.60
N LYS A 128 -2.28 -14.73 -8.70
CA LYS A 128 -2.83 -15.41 -9.89
C LYS A 128 -4.23 -14.89 -10.23
N ARG A 129 -5.15 -14.80 -9.24
CA ARG A 129 -6.50 -14.25 -9.45
C ARG A 129 -6.47 -12.82 -9.96
N ILE A 130 -5.59 -11.97 -9.42
CA ILE A 130 -5.45 -10.57 -9.84
C ILE A 130 -4.93 -10.51 -11.28
N LEU A 131 -3.91 -11.31 -11.62
CA LEU A 131 -3.35 -11.40 -12.97
C LEU A 131 -4.37 -11.90 -14.01
N GLU A 132 -5.23 -12.85 -13.65
CA GLU A 132 -6.31 -13.33 -14.49
C GLU A 132 -7.35 -12.22 -14.73
N ALA A 133 -7.80 -11.54 -13.66
CA ALA A 133 -8.75 -10.43 -13.75
C ALA A 133 -8.19 -9.23 -14.54
N SER A 134 -6.88 -8.98 -14.48
CA SER A 134 -6.25 -7.88 -15.23
C SER A 134 -6.33 -8.03 -16.76
N ARG A 135 -6.58 -9.25 -17.25
CA ARG A 135 -6.74 -9.55 -18.69
C ARG A 135 -8.15 -9.26 -19.21
N GLU A 136 -9.10 -9.10 -18.31
CA GLU A 136 -10.47 -8.70 -18.65
C GLU A 136 -10.49 -7.23 -19.08
N LYS A 137 -11.58 -6.81 -19.77
CA LYS A 137 -11.72 -5.40 -20.18
C LYS A 137 -12.21 -4.48 -19.06
N THR A 138 -12.78 -5.07 -18.01
CA THR A 138 -13.31 -4.33 -16.85
C THR A 138 -12.19 -3.59 -16.13
N PRO A 139 -12.36 -2.30 -15.81
CA PRO A 139 -11.39 -1.58 -15.00
C PRO A 139 -11.14 -2.28 -13.67
N LEU A 140 -9.88 -2.37 -13.28
CA LEU A 140 -9.43 -3.09 -12.08
C LEU A 140 -8.57 -2.19 -11.20
N LEU A 141 -9.01 -1.96 -9.98
CA LEU A 141 -8.16 -1.50 -8.90
C LEU A 141 -7.59 -2.72 -8.16
N CYS A 142 -6.29 -2.95 -8.25
CA CYS A 142 -5.63 -3.97 -7.45
C CYS A 142 -4.72 -3.35 -6.38
N VAL A 143 -4.79 -3.91 -5.17
CA VAL A 143 -4.05 -3.45 -4.00
C VAL A 143 -3.24 -4.61 -3.44
N ILE A 144 -1.91 -4.50 -3.48
CA ILE A 144 -0.98 -5.58 -3.15
C ILE A 144 -0.02 -5.07 -2.07
N ASP A 145 -0.10 -5.65 -0.87
CA ASP A 145 0.74 -5.27 0.26
C ASP A 145 1.85 -6.31 0.45
N GLU A 146 3.09 -5.90 0.20
CA GLU A 146 4.29 -6.74 0.27
C GLU A 146 4.26 -7.95 -0.69
N VAL A 147 4.67 -7.73 -1.93
CA VAL A 147 4.66 -8.75 -2.99
C VAL A 147 5.64 -9.89 -2.67
N LEU A 148 5.15 -11.13 -2.59
CA LEU A 148 5.93 -12.38 -2.43
C LEU A 148 6.86 -12.40 -1.20
N ARG A 149 6.36 -11.96 -0.05
CA ARG A 149 7.13 -11.86 1.19
C ARG A 149 7.71 -13.19 1.69
N GLY A 150 7.15 -14.31 1.31
CA GLY A 150 7.49 -15.64 1.84
C GLY A 150 8.71 -16.33 1.23
N THR A 151 9.52 -15.65 0.41
CA THR A 151 10.70 -16.26 -0.25
C THR A 151 12.00 -15.47 -0.03
N ASN A 152 13.13 -15.97 -0.58
CA ASN A 152 14.42 -15.26 -0.48
C ASN A 152 14.42 -13.97 -1.29
N THR A 153 15.30 -13.03 -0.93
CA THR A 153 15.32 -11.67 -1.48
C THR A 153 15.49 -11.63 -3.00
N THR A 154 16.42 -12.43 -3.55
CA THR A 154 16.70 -12.42 -5.00
C THR A 154 15.50 -12.91 -5.81
N GLU A 155 14.91 -14.05 -5.42
CA GLU A 155 13.71 -14.58 -6.08
C GLU A 155 12.51 -13.67 -5.90
N ARG A 156 12.34 -13.06 -4.71
CA ARG A 156 11.26 -12.13 -4.42
C ARG A 156 11.33 -10.91 -5.34
N ILE A 157 12.49 -10.25 -5.44
CA ILE A 157 12.66 -9.06 -6.30
C ILE A 157 12.37 -9.42 -7.75
N ALA A 158 13.00 -10.48 -8.28
CA ALA A 158 12.82 -10.89 -9.67
C ALA A 158 11.37 -11.28 -10.00
N ALA A 159 10.69 -12.01 -9.11
CA ALA A 159 9.31 -12.40 -9.32
C ALA A 159 8.35 -11.20 -9.15
N SER A 160 8.59 -10.33 -8.16
CA SER A 160 7.77 -9.13 -7.93
C SER A 160 7.84 -8.15 -9.08
N GLU A 161 9.04 -7.89 -9.62
CA GLU A 161 9.23 -7.07 -10.82
C GLU A 161 8.36 -7.56 -11.97
N ASN A 162 8.44 -8.86 -12.29
CA ASN A 162 7.71 -9.43 -13.43
C ASN A 162 6.18 -9.47 -13.19
N VAL A 163 5.73 -9.76 -11.97
CA VAL A 163 4.30 -9.73 -11.61
C VAL A 163 3.75 -8.30 -11.73
N LEU A 164 4.46 -7.32 -11.19
CA LEU A 164 4.04 -5.92 -11.22
C LEU A 164 4.09 -5.36 -12.66
N ALA A 165 5.12 -5.69 -13.44
CA ALA A 165 5.19 -5.33 -14.87
C ALA A 165 4.01 -5.91 -15.67
N ALA A 166 3.61 -7.15 -15.40
CA ALA A 166 2.47 -7.80 -16.07
C ALA A 166 1.12 -7.14 -15.72
N LEU A 167 1.01 -6.46 -14.59
CA LEU A 167 -0.18 -5.69 -14.17
C LEU A 167 -0.24 -4.28 -14.80
N ARG A 168 0.80 -3.83 -15.50
CA ARG A 168 0.80 -2.52 -16.16
C ARG A 168 -0.02 -2.55 -17.44
N ARG A 169 -1.33 -2.37 -17.29
CA ARG A 169 -2.34 -2.37 -18.36
C ARG A 169 -3.22 -1.13 -18.25
N ALA A 170 -3.75 -0.64 -19.37
CA ALA A 170 -4.58 0.57 -19.42
C ALA A 170 -5.86 0.46 -18.56
N ASN A 171 -6.38 -0.75 -18.38
CA ASN A 171 -7.57 -1.02 -17.55
C ASN A 171 -7.23 -1.33 -16.09
N VAL A 172 -5.96 -1.24 -15.68
CA VAL A 172 -5.51 -1.59 -14.32
C VAL A 172 -4.91 -0.39 -13.63
N LEU A 173 -5.39 -0.08 -12.44
CA LEU A 173 -4.72 0.75 -11.46
C LEU A 173 -4.16 -0.18 -10.37
N CYS A 174 -2.84 -0.28 -10.28
CA CYS A 174 -2.16 -1.12 -9.32
C CYS A 174 -1.51 -0.27 -8.23
N LEU A 175 -1.93 -0.43 -6.98
CA LEU A 175 -1.25 0.08 -5.81
C LEU A 175 -0.48 -1.07 -5.16
N ALA A 176 0.84 -1.03 -5.19
CA ALA A 176 1.70 -2.03 -4.58
C ALA A 176 2.58 -1.40 -3.50
N ALA A 177 2.73 -2.09 -2.36
CA ALA A 177 3.72 -1.71 -1.35
C ALA A 177 4.86 -2.73 -1.32
N THR A 178 6.06 -2.24 -1.04
CA THR A 178 7.26 -3.06 -0.92
C THR A 178 8.28 -2.47 0.06
N HIS A 179 9.11 -3.34 0.62
CA HIS A 179 10.32 -2.95 1.34
C HIS A 179 11.59 -3.10 0.49
N ASP A 180 11.47 -3.71 -0.69
CA ASP A 180 12.59 -3.90 -1.61
C ASP A 180 12.79 -2.60 -2.41
N THR A 181 13.80 -1.84 -2.02
CA THR A 181 14.13 -0.55 -2.67
C THR A 181 14.57 -0.71 -4.11
N GLU A 182 15.09 -1.88 -4.48
CA GLU A 182 15.48 -2.23 -5.85
C GLU A 182 14.30 -2.12 -6.83
N LEU A 183 13.08 -2.48 -6.39
CA LEU A 183 11.89 -2.38 -7.21
C LEU A 183 11.53 -0.93 -7.58
N THR A 184 11.94 0.05 -6.77
CA THR A 184 11.69 1.46 -7.08
C THR A 184 12.47 1.93 -8.31
N TYR A 185 13.62 1.34 -8.54
CA TYR A 185 14.46 1.57 -9.72
C TYR A 185 14.06 0.68 -10.90
N LEU A 186 13.89 -0.64 -10.65
CA LEU A 186 13.55 -1.60 -11.71
C LEU A 186 12.20 -1.30 -12.40
N LEU A 187 11.29 -0.66 -11.71
CA LEU A 187 9.94 -0.34 -12.20
C LEU A 187 9.72 1.18 -12.43
N GLU A 188 10.75 2.01 -12.45
CA GLU A 188 10.62 3.47 -12.51
C GLU A 188 9.87 3.98 -13.76
N ASP A 189 9.98 3.28 -14.89
CA ASP A 189 9.26 3.59 -16.13
C ASP A 189 7.79 3.11 -16.14
N LEU A 190 7.43 2.24 -15.21
CA LEU A 190 6.12 1.58 -15.15
C LEU A 190 5.28 2.04 -13.95
N TYR A 191 5.91 2.40 -12.83
CA TYR A 191 5.28 2.74 -11.57
C TYR A 191 5.74 4.09 -11.08
N THR A 192 4.81 4.94 -10.67
CA THR A 192 5.14 6.16 -9.96
C THR A 192 5.45 5.84 -8.50
N ASN A 193 6.64 6.20 -8.06
CA ASN A 193 7.08 5.98 -6.69
C ASN A 193 6.49 7.01 -5.74
N TYR A 194 5.96 6.53 -4.61
CA TYR A 194 5.58 7.32 -3.44
C TYR A 194 6.11 6.66 -2.19
N HIS A 195 6.22 7.43 -1.11
CA HIS A 195 6.68 6.90 0.16
C HIS A 195 5.97 7.56 1.35
N PHE A 196 6.09 6.88 2.48
CA PHE A 196 5.80 7.41 3.79
C PHE A 196 7.08 7.40 4.60
N GLU A 197 7.43 8.54 5.16
CA GLU A 197 8.64 8.69 5.97
C GLU A 197 8.30 8.87 7.44
N GLU A 198 9.12 8.29 8.31
CA GLU A 198 9.15 8.61 9.73
C GLU A 198 10.10 9.77 10.00
N GLN A 199 9.76 10.59 10.98
CA GLN A 199 10.64 11.63 11.50
C GLN A 199 11.33 11.13 12.77
N ILE A 200 12.62 10.92 12.68
CA ILE A 200 13.45 10.44 13.78
C ILE A 200 14.19 11.63 14.37
N THR A 201 13.99 11.84 15.67
CA THR A 201 14.78 12.78 16.49
C THR A 201 15.61 11.97 17.48
N ALA A 202 16.57 12.61 18.17
CA ALA A 202 17.38 11.95 19.18
C ALA A 202 16.55 11.37 20.35
N GLN A 203 15.31 11.77 20.53
CA GLN A 203 14.46 11.43 21.68
C GLN A 203 13.12 10.77 21.31
N SER A 204 12.74 10.79 20.05
CA SER A 204 11.41 10.27 19.63
C SER A 204 11.37 9.90 18.15
N ILE A 205 10.45 8.98 17.84
CA ILE A 205 10.04 8.67 16.47
C ILE A 205 8.61 9.11 16.32
N SER A 206 8.33 9.88 15.30
CA SER A 206 6.98 10.26 14.91
C SER A 206 6.67 9.82 13.48
N PHE A 207 5.43 9.48 13.23
CA PHE A 207 4.93 9.06 11.94
C PHE A 207 3.93 10.10 11.44
N PRO A 208 4.34 11.00 10.53
CA PRO A 208 3.44 12.05 10.02
C PRO A 208 2.29 11.49 9.18
N TYR A 209 2.41 10.24 8.68
CA TYR A 209 1.44 9.56 7.82
C TYR A 209 1.08 10.34 6.56
N ARG A 210 2.02 11.12 6.04
CA ARG A 210 1.88 11.88 4.80
C ARG A 210 2.50 11.15 3.63
N LEU A 211 1.74 11.11 2.54
CA LEU A 211 2.20 10.54 1.28
C LEU A 211 3.08 11.57 0.56
N GLU A 212 4.31 11.17 0.24
CA GLU A 212 5.28 12.01 -0.48
C GLU A 212 5.70 11.32 -1.78
N GLN A 213 5.97 12.11 -2.82
CA GLN A 213 6.39 11.58 -4.11
C GLN A 213 7.86 11.17 -4.08
N GLY A 214 8.18 10.10 -4.79
CA GLY A 214 9.52 9.51 -4.87
C GLY A 214 9.69 8.29 -3.97
N PRO A 215 10.85 7.58 -4.06
CA PRO A 215 11.16 6.44 -3.20
C PRO A 215 11.57 6.88 -1.79
N ALA A 216 11.32 6.04 -0.77
CA ALA A 216 11.83 6.27 0.57
C ALA A 216 13.36 6.30 0.59
N ARG A 217 13.94 7.25 1.31
CA ARG A 217 15.40 7.42 1.40
C ARG A 217 15.99 6.91 2.72
N GLY A 218 15.16 6.73 3.73
CA GLY A 218 15.59 6.37 5.08
C GLY A 218 15.70 4.86 5.29
N LYS A 219 16.81 4.43 5.93
CA LYS A 219 17.00 3.08 6.48
C LYS A 219 16.97 3.19 8.01
N ASN A 220 15.78 3.23 8.59
CA ASN A 220 15.57 3.66 9.97
C ASN A 220 15.35 2.51 10.97
N ALA A 221 15.43 1.23 10.51
CA ALA A 221 15.15 0.07 11.35
C ALA A 221 16.12 -0.03 12.56
N ILE A 222 17.39 0.27 12.37
CA ILE A 222 18.39 0.20 13.45
C ILE A 222 18.21 1.36 14.43
N ALA A 223 17.91 2.57 13.93
CA ALA A 223 17.61 3.71 14.79
C ALA A 223 16.35 3.46 15.65
N LEU A 224 15.35 2.75 15.09
CA LEU A 224 14.16 2.33 15.82
C LEU A 224 14.51 1.41 17.00
N LEU A 225 15.46 0.47 16.85
CA LEU A 225 15.93 -0.39 17.95
C LEU A 225 16.47 0.44 19.11
N GLY A 226 17.30 1.45 18.82
CA GLY A 226 17.85 2.36 19.83
C GLY A 226 16.77 3.14 20.58
N ASN A 227 15.81 3.71 19.86
CA ASN A 227 14.70 4.46 20.46
C ASN A 227 13.76 3.57 21.31
N MET A 228 13.68 2.28 21.01
CA MET A 228 12.92 1.30 21.81
C MET A 228 13.67 0.78 23.03
N GLY A 229 14.88 1.28 23.31
CA GLY A 229 15.66 0.95 24.51
C GLY A 229 16.52 -0.32 24.38
N ILE A 230 16.80 -0.78 23.16
CA ILE A 230 17.78 -1.84 22.92
C ILE A 230 19.18 -1.31 23.28
N ASP A 231 20.01 -2.17 23.89
CA ASP A 231 21.37 -1.82 24.34
C ASP A 231 22.15 -1.10 23.22
N GLU A 232 22.70 0.06 23.58
CA GLU A 232 23.45 0.94 22.66
C GLU A 232 24.62 0.23 21.96
N LYS A 233 25.24 -0.77 22.62
CA LYS A 233 26.30 -1.57 22.01
C LYS A 233 25.79 -2.44 20.86
N ILE A 234 24.58 -2.98 21.01
CA ILE A 234 23.93 -3.77 19.96
C ILE A 234 23.59 -2.88 18.78
N VAL A 235 23.02 -1.71 19.05
CA VAL A 235 22.63 -0.72 18.01
C VAL A 235 23.86 -0.27 17.23
N LYS A 236 24.90 0.20 17.90
CA LYS A 236 26.17 0.63 17.25
C LYS A 236 26.83 -0.49 16.45
N GLN A 237 26.76 -1.73 16.96
CA GLN A 237 27.29 -2.88 16.23
C GLN A 237 26.47 -3.17 14.98
N ALA A 238 25.14 -3.06 15.04
CA ALA A 238 24.26 -3.24 13.88
C ALA A 238 24.53 -2.17 12.82
N GLU A 239 24.65 -0.90 13.21
CA GLU A 239 25.01 0.21 12.31
C GLU A 239 26.34 -0.03 11.59
N ARG A 240 27.38 -0.40 12.36
CA ARG A 240 28.67 -0.71 11.77
C ARG A 240 28.59 -1.85 10.78
N ARG A 241 27.88 -2.93 11.12
CA ARG A 241 27.69 -4.10 10.24
C ARG A 241 26.94 -3.77 8.97
N ALA A 242 25.90 -2.92 9.07
CA ALA A 242 25.16 -2.46 7.90
C ALA A 242 26.06 -1.62 6.96
N ALA A 243 26.83 -0.68 7.52
CA ALA A 243 27.77 0.13 6.75
C ALA A 243 28.90 -0.70 6.09
N GLU A 244 29.45 -1.71 6.81
CA GLU A 244 30.42 -2.66 6.24
C GLU A 244 29.84 -3.42 5.05
N PHE A 245 28.60 -3.91 5.16
CA PHE A 245 27.95 -4.61 4.05
C PHE A 245 27.66 -3.68 2.87
N GLU A 246 27.23 -2.45 3.11
CA GLU A 246 27.02 -1.46 2.04
C GLU A 246 28.30 -1.15 1.27
N ALA A 247 29.44 -1.13 1.96
CA ALA A 247 30.73 -0.86 1.34
C ALA A 247 31.32 -2.06 0.60
N THR A 248 31.05 -3.29 1.05
CA THR A 248 31.74 -4.50 0.54
C THR A 248 30.85 -5.46 -0.24
N GLY A 249 29.51 -5.35 -0.10
CA GLY A 249 28.53 -6.29 -0.65
C GLY A 249 28.55 -7.67 0.01
N SER A 250 29.29 -7.86 1.11
CA SER A 250 29.46 -9.17 1.76
C SER A 250 29.36 -9.10 3.29
N TRP A 251 28.84 -10.18 3.89
CA TRP A 251 28.77 -10.33 5.34
C TRP A 251 30.00 -11.08 5.88
N GLU A 252 30.76 -10.46 6.75
CA GLU A 252 31.75 -11.18 7.55
C GLU A 252 31.11 -11.92 8.73
N LYS A 253 31.75 -13.00 9.21
CA LYS A 253 31.32 -13.70 10.43
C LYS A 253 31.37 -12.77 11.63
N ASN A 254 30.31 -12.74 12.46
CA ASN A 254 30.29 -11.92 13.65
C ASN A 254 31.29 -12.46 14.69
N LYS A 255 32.24 -11.61 15.10
CA LYS A 255 33.27 -11.91 16.12
C LYS A 255 32.90 -11.40 17.52
N PHE A 256 31.70 -10.81 17.66
CA PHE A 256 31.27 -10.13 18.90
C PHE A 256 30.92 -11.09 20.05
N LEU A 257 30.69 -12.35 19.77
CA LEU A 257 30.30 -13.38 20.74
C LEU A 257 31.43 -14.34 21.13
N ARG A 258 32.70 -13.88 21.02
CA ARG A 258 33.86 -14.61 21.53
C ARG A 258 34.53 -13.88 22.67
#